data_503df857d6a3877c6113cd4ef59440c5
#
_entry.id   503df857d6a3877c6113cd4ef59440c5
#
_cell.length_a   1.000
_cell.length_b   1.000
_cell.length_c   1.000
_cell.angle_alpha   90.00
_cell.angle_beta   90.00
_cell.angle_gamma   90.00
#
_symmetry.space_group_name_H-M   'P 1'
#
loop_
_entity.id
_entity.type
_entity.pdbx_description
1 polymer ?
#
loop_
_entity_poly.entity_id
_entity_poly.type
_entity_poly.pdbx_seq_one_letter_code
_entity_poly.pdbx_strand_id
1 'polypeptide(L)'
;MDIDKLKIITSNFDIPPDRIDLSIGQPGTSLLPLAAMAQAAQHCLSQGNSYLLAYGAERGNWYFHNALAGFLSEQYKLSLNPDHFFTTTGISQGLDFICSLFTRPGDTIFIEKPTYSLALGIFADHRLNVVGLPMDEDGLIIETLEEELAHQTPVFVYTIPTFHNPTGHTLSAARREKLVQLSRKYNFLIVADEVYQLLAYTGMPPAPMAKYTQAATVLSLGSFSKILAPGLRLGWIQTHPDLMKRLTTTGLINSGGGLNPFTSAIVQSAIELGLQEKQLSHLKKAYLQRKNALNSALRENLSDSVSFVESDGGFFTWLQLPQQVDAEKLLPEAHKHDVSFAPGSFFSPRRDLKNYLRLSFAYYEESELVEGAKRLSAVINGNIKTISANNGNENQKTNRCAAKGTRTDDIQILRSDRAGNHSG
;
A
#
# COMPACT_ATOMS: atom_id res chain seq x y z
N MET A 1 19.13 4.74 4.52
CA MET A 1 17.86 5.48 4.37
C MET A 1 17.68 6.34 5.62
N ASP A 2 17.48 7.65 5.48
CA ASP A 2 17.41 8.57 6.62
C ASP A 2 15.98 8.55 7.16
N ILE A 3 15.77 7.93 8.32
CA ILE A 3 14.46 7.71 8.96
C ILE A 3 13.77 9.05 9.28
N ASP A 4 14.54 10.11 9.56
CA ASP A 4 14.00 11.45 9.85
C ASP A 4 13.32 12.11 8.64
N LYS A 5 13.53 11.58 7.43
CA LYS A 5 12.87 12.06 6.21
C LYS A 5 11.56 11.32 5.88
N LEU A 6 11.27 10.22 6.56
CA LEU A 6 10.00 9.51 6.47
C LEU A 6 8.98 10.20 7.39
N LYS A 7 8.32 11.24 6.91
CA LYS A 7 7.14 11.78 7.61
C LYS A 7 6.03 10.75 7.55
N ILE A 8 5.94 9.93 8.58
CA ILE A 8 4.89 8.92 8.74
C ILE A 8 3.69 9.60 9.37
N ILE A 9 2.62 9.79 8.60
CA ILE A 9 1.33 10.23 9.13
C ILE A 9 0.66 9.01 9.76
N THR A 10 0.83 8.80 11.06
CA THR A 10 0.34 7.62 11.78
C THR A 10 -0.88 7.86 12.66
N SER A 11 -1.22 9.12 12.99
CA SER A 11 -2.39 9.44 13.81
C SER A 11 -3.20 10.57 13.19
N ASN A 12 -4.53 10.45 13.32
CA ASN A 12 -5.50 11.37 12.73
C ASN A 12 -6.05 12.37 13.76
N PHE A 13 -5.46 12.45 14.94
CA PHE A 13 -6.01 13.27 16.03
C PHE A 13 -5.70 14.77 15.91
N ASP A 14 -4.76 15.15 15.04
CA ASP A 14 -4.32 16.53 14.84
C ASP A 14 -4.74 17.13 13.48
N ILE A 15 -5.79 16.59 12.84
CA ILE A 15 -6.32 17.16 11.61
C ILE A 15 -7.12 18.41 11.96
N PRO A 16 -6.80 19.59 11.39
CA PRO A 16 -7.63 20.76 11.56
C PRO A 16 -9.09 20.46 11.19
N PRO A 17 -10.09 20.95 11.95
CA PRO A 17 -11.49 20.58 11.79
C PRO A 17 -12.05 20.75 10.37
N ASP A 18 -11.57 21.75 9.65
CA ASP A 18 -12.07 22.10 8.31
C ASP A 18 -11.30 21.39 7.19
N ARG A 19 -10.21 20.65 7.52
CA ARG A 19 -9.36 19.99 6.55
C ARG A 19 -9.86 18.59 6.23
N ILE A 20 -10.07 18.32 4.96
CA ILE A 20 -10.35 16.98 4.42
C ILE A 20 -9.03 16.33 4.02
N ASP A 21 -8.55 15.39 4.84
CA ASP A 21 -7.28 14.69 4.58
C ASP A 21 -7.51 13.37 3.86
N LEU A 22 -7.46 13.42 2.53
CA LEU A 22 -7.61 12.24 1.67
C LEU A 22 -6.40 11.28 1.72
N SER A 23 -5.38 11.55 2.56
CA SER A 23 -4.28 10.61 2.77
C SER A 23 -4.62 9.46 3.73
N ILE A 24 -5.71 9.56 4.50
CA ILE A 24 -6.05 8.67 5.60
C ILE A 24 -6.52 7.29 5.12
N GLY A 25 -5.67 6.29 5.19
CA GLY A 25 -5.92 4.92 4.73
C GLY A 25 -6.51 3.98 5.79
N GLN A 26 -7.56 4.42 6.50
CA GLN A 26 -8.27 3.60 7.49
C GLN A 26 -9.78 3.78 7.40
N PRO A 27 -10.59 2.84 7.95
CA PRO A 27 -12.04 3.00 8.06
C PRO A 27 -12.42 4.28 8.79
N GLY A 28 -13.42 5.00 8.30
CA GLY A 28 -14.05 6.10 9.03
C GLY A 28 -14.72 5.62 10.31
N THR A 29 -14.77 6.47 11.33
CA THR A 29 -15.33 6.11 12.65
C THR A 29 -16.80 5.69 12.58
N SER A 30 -17.57 6.23 11.65
CA SER A 30 -18.96 5.85 11.36
C SER A 30 -19.14 4.39 10.92
N LEU A 31 -18.09 3.79 10.37
CA LEU A 31 -18.07 2.40 9.90
C LEU A 31 -17.58 1.40 10.96
N LEU A 32 -17.13 1.87 12.13
CA LEU A 32 -16.63 0.98 13.17
C LEU A 32 -17.77 0.31 13.96
N PRO A 33 -17.81 -1.03 14.08
CA PRO A 33 -18.95 -1.78 14.55
C PRO A 33 -19.00 -1.89 16.09
N LEU A 34 -19.07 -0.78 16.81
CA LEU A 34 -19.00 -0.74 18.28
C LEU A 34 -20.06 -1.65 18.93
N ALA A 35 -21.33 -1.59 18.46
CA ALA A 35 -22.41 -2.40 18.99
C ALA A 35 -22.19 -3.91 18.75
N ALA A 36 -21.72 -4.29 17.56
CA ALA A 36 -21.39 -5.67 17.24
C ALA A 36 -20.23 -6.19 18.11
N MET A 37 -19.22 -5.36 18.34
CA MET A 37 -18.09 -5.71 19.21
C MET A 37 -18.51 -5.85 20.68
N ALA A 38 -19.42 -5.01 21.17
CA ALA A 38 -19.99 -5.15 22.50
C ALA A 38 -20.78 -6.47 22.66
N GLN A 39 -21.58 -6.83 21.65
CA GLN A 39 -22.30 -8.11 21.62
C GLN A 39 -21.34 -9.31 21.60
N ALA A 40 -20.30 -9.28 20.78
CA ALA A 40 -19.29 -10.32 20.69
C ALA A 40 -18.53 -10.49 22.02
N ALA A 41 -18.14 -9.38 22.65
CA ALA A 41 -17.46 -9.39 23.94
C ALA A 41 -18.36 -9.97 25.04
N GLN A 42 -19.63 -9.57 25.10
CA GLN A 42 -20.58 -10.10 26.05
C GLN A 42 -20.76 -11.63 25.85
N HIS A 43 -20.94 -12.07 24.61
CA HIS A 43 -21.06 -13.51 24.30
C HIS A 43 -19.80 -14.26 24.74
N CYS A 44 -18.61 -13.79 24.38
CA CYS A 44 -17.34 -14.40 24.75
C CYS A 44 -17.18 -14.54 26.28
N LEU A 45 -17.41 -13.46 27.03
CA LEU A 45 -17.21 -13.44 28.48
C LEU A 45 -18.28 -14.20 29.26
N SER A 46 -19.51 -14.26 28.75
CA SER A 46 -20.60 -14.99 29.39
C SER A 46 -20.44 -16.53 29.33
N GLN A 47 -19.51 -17.04 28.52
CA GLN A 47 -19.18 -18.48 28.50
C GLN A 47 -18.54 -18.98 29.78
N GLY A 48 -18.13 -18.10 30.69
CA GLY A 48 -17.58 -18.47 32.01
C GLY A 48 -16.21 -19.17 31.93
N ASN A 49 -15.53 -19.11 30.81
CA ASN A 49 -14.24 -19.76 30.60
C ASN A 49 -13.08 -18.85 31.02
N SER A 50 -12.53 -19.06 32.22
CA SER A 50 -11.40 -18.29 32.75
C SER A 50 -10.08 -18.48 31.97
N TYR A 51 -9.95 -19.56 31.18
CA TYR A 51 -8.77 -19.75 30.31
C TYR A 51 -8.59 -18.63 29.27
N LEU A 52 -9.62 -17.83 29.00
CA LEU A 52 -9.51 -16.61 28.18
C LEU A 52 -8.51 -15.59 28.74
N LEU A 53 -8.22 -15.65 30.03
CA LEU A 53 -7.30 -14.74 30.72
C LEU A 53 -5.94 -15.39 31.01
N ALA A 54 -5.73 -16.63 30.59
CA ALA A 54 -4.45 -17.31 30.69
C ALA A 54 -3.54 -16.99 29.49
N TYR A 55 -2.28 -17.40 29.59
CA TYR A 55 -1.37 -17.37 28.44
C TYR A 55 -1.94 -18.17 27.25
N GLY A 56 -1.81 -17.63 26.04
CA GLY A 56 -2.29 -18.29 24.82
C GLY A 56 -1.39 -19.43 24.35
N ALA A 57 -1.92 -20.29 23.50
CA ALA A 57 -1.12 -21.30 22.80
C ALA A 57 -0.16 -20.60 21.79
N GLU A 58 0.99 -21.21 21.52
CA GLU A 58 2.10 -20.64 20.72
C GLU A 58 1.67 -20.08 19.37
N ARG A 59 0.79 -20.76 18.64
CA ARG A 59 0.26 -20.28 17.36
C ARG A 59 -0.89 -19.28 17.52
N GLY A 60 -1.51 -19.22 18.67
CA GLY A 60 -2.77 -18.56 18.96
C GLY A 60 -3.90 -19.55 19.32
N ASN A 61 -5.07 -19.03 19.65
CA ASN A 61 -6.22 -19.81 20.06
C ASN A 61 -6.76 -20.69 18.89
N TRP A 62 -6.79 -22.00 19.09
CA TRP A 62 -7.27 -22.95 18.08
C TRP A 62 -8.75 -22.71 17.70
N TYR A 63 -9.62 -22.39 18.65
CA TYR A 63 -11.02 -22.10 18.36
C TYR A 63 -11.17 -20.86 17.47
N PHE A 64 -10.36 -19.83 17.73
CA PHE A 64 -10.30 -18.67 16.84
C PHE A 64 -9.79 -19.06 15.44
N HIS A 65 -8.72 -19.87 15.34
CA HIS A 65 -8.22 -20.33 14.04
C HIS A 65 -9.25 -21.17 13.29
N ASN A 66 -10.02 -22.00 13.98
CA ASN A 66 -11.07 -22.78 13.36
C ASN A 66 -12.20 -21.88 12.81
N ALA A 67 -12.66 -20.91 13.61
CA ALA A 67 -13.66 -19.95 13.16
C ALA A 67 -13.15 -19.09 12.00
N LEU A 68 -11.89 -18.62 12.08
CA LEU A 68 -11.23 -17.85 11.02
C LEU A 68 -11.09 -18.66 9.72
N ALA A 69 -10.63 -19.92 9.83
CA ALA A 69 -10.51 -20.82 8.68
C ALA A 69 -11.87 -21.06 8.00
N GLY A 70 -12.93 -21.26 8.76
CA GLY A 70 -14.30 -21.38 8.25
C GLY A 70 -14.72 -20.12 7.50
N PHE A 71 -14.63 -18.96 8.15
CA PHE A 71 -14.97 -17.66 7.54
C PHE A 71 -14.20 -17.41 6.25
N LEU A 72 -12.87 -17.57 6.27
CA LEU A 72 -12.04 -17.33 5.09
C LEU A 72 -12.26 -18.36 3.99
N SER A 73 -12.54 -19.63 4.35
CA SER A 73 -12.87 -20.68 3.36
C SER A 73 -14.11 -20.33 2.55
N GLU A 74 -15.12 -19.78 3.20
CA GLU A 74 -16.35 -19.32 2.54
C GLU A 74 -16.07 -18.11 1.64
N GLN A 75 -15.28 -17.14 2.13
CA GLN A 75 -14.98 -15.93 1.36
C GLN A 75 -14.06 -16.19 0.16
N TYR A 76 -13.06 -17.05 0.31
CA TYR A 76 -12.06 -17.35 -0.72
C TYR A 76 -12.49 -18.47 -1.67
N LYS A 77 -13.54 -19.23 -1.33
CA LYS A 77 -13.94 -20.46 -2.01
C LYS A 77 -12.80 -21.50 -2.05
N LEU A 78 -12.08 -21.60 -0.95
CA LEU A 78 -10.96 -22.51 -0.74
C LEU A 78 -11.18 -23.30 0.56
N SER A 79 -10.64 -24.53 0.63
CA SER A 79 -10.59 -25.25 1.89
C SER A 79 -9.31 -24.87 2.64
N LEU A 80 -9.45 -24.25 3.80
CA LEU A 80 -8.31 -23.78 4.61
C LEU A 80 -8.20 -24.61 5.90
N ASN A 81 -6.97 -24.99 6.24
CA ASN A 81 -6.68 -25.74 7.45
C ASN A 81 -6.41 -24.80 8.63
N PRO A 82 -7.14 -24.87 9.75
CA PRO A 82 -6.91 -24.04 10.94
C PRO A 82 -5.50 -24.18 11.52
N ASP A 83 -4.83 -25.31 11.30
CA ASP A 83 -3.46 -25.54 11.76
C ASP A 83 -2.40 -24.74 11.02
N HIS A 84 -2.74 -24.12 9.89
CA HIS A 84 -1.84 -23.29 9.10
C HIS A 84 -1.88 -21.81 9.47
N PHE A 85 -2.60 -21.42 10.53
CA PHE A 85 -2.68 -20.04 10.99
C PHE A 85 -1.79 -19.76 12.20
N PHE A 86 -1.19 -18.58 12.21
CA PHE A 86 -0.47 -17.98 13.32
C PHE A 86 -1.07 -16.60 13.60
N THR A 87 -1.51 -16.38 14.84
CA THR A 87 -2.09 -15.08 15.25
C THR A 87 -1.05 -14.02 15.41
N THR A 88 -1.31 -12.80 14.89
CA THR A 88 -0.45 -11.63 15.03
C THR A 88 -1.20 -10.45 15.66
N THR A 89 -0.47 -9.45 16.15
CA THR A 89 -1.06 -8.17 16.60
C THR A 89 -1.22 -7.19 15.43
N GLY A 90 -1.80 -7.65 14.32
CA GLY A 90 -1.92 -6.97 13.05
C GLY A 90 -0.74 -7.23 12.12
N ILE A 91 -0.88 -6.84 10.84
CA ILE A 91 0.15 -7.12 9.81
C ILE A 91 1.47 -6.41 10.09
N SER A 92 1.46 -5.19 10.61
CA SER A 92 2.71 -4.46 10.89
C SER A 92 3.61 -5.24 11.85
N GLN A 93 3.03 -5.82 12.92
CA GLN A 93 3.78 -6.68 13.82
C GLN A 93 4.15 -8.01 13.15
N GLY A 94 3.25 -8.59 12.34
CA GLY A 94 3.56 -9.79 11.56
C GLY A 94 4.73 -9.59 10.60
N LEU A 95 4.79 -8.43 9.93
CA LEU A 95 5.87 -8.08 9.02
C LEU A 95 7.20 -7.85 9.76
N ASP A 96 7.16 -7.11 10.87
CA ASP A 96 8.31 -6.93 11.76
C ASP A 96 8.85 -8.28 12.27
N PHE A 97 7.95 -9.17 12.68
CA PHE A 97 8.29 -10.50 13.14
C PHE A 97 8.92 -11.37 12.04
N ILE A 98 8.41 -11.30 10.81
CA ILE A 98 9.01 -11.98 9.65
C ILE A 98 10.41 -11.42 9.38
N CYS A 99 10.61 -10.11 9.38
CA CYS A 99 11.93 -9.52 9.23
C CYS A 99 12.89 -10.02 10.30
N SER A 100 12.46 -10.02 11.57
CA SER A 100 13.28 -10.50 12.70
C SER A 100 13.72 -11.96 12.57
N LEU A 101 12.87 -12.83 11.98
CA LEU A 101 13.13 -14.27 11.92
C LEU A 101 13.85 -14.72 10.67
N PHE A 102 13.59 -14.07 9.55
CA PHE A 102 14.04 -14.55 8.25
C PHE A 102 15.16 -13.71 7.65
N THR A 103 15.46 -12.53 8.22
CA THR A 103 16.47 -11.62 7.68
C THR A 103 17.55 -11.27 8.71
N ARG A 104 18.65 -10.73 8.19
CA ARG A 104 19.75 -10.11 8.95
C ARG A 104 20.00 -8.71 8.39
N PRO A 105 20.56 -7.79 9.18
CA PRO A 105 20.99 -6.49 8.67
C PRO A 105 21.87 -6.63 7.43
N GLY A 106 21.53 -5.91 6.36
CA GLY A 106 22.22 -5.98 5.06
C GLY A 106 21.64 -6.97 4.06
N ASP A 107 20.71 -7.84 4.46
CA ASP A 107 20.03 -8.73 3.52
C ASP A 107 19.18 -7.93 2.52
N THR A 108 19.09 -8.45 1.30
CA THR A 108 18.29 -7.85 0.24
C THR A 108 16.88 -8.42 0.22
N ILE A 109 15.91 -7.55 0.10
CA ILE A 109 14.51 -7.89 -0.18
C ILE A 109 14.04 -7.18 -1.44
N PHE A 110 13.12 -7.81 -2.16
CA PHE A 110 12.46 -7.18 -3.29
C PHE A 110 11.05 -6.75 -2.90
N ILE A 111 10.61 -5.62 -3.43
CA ILE A 111 9.29 -5.04 -3.19
C ILE A 111 8.70 -4.53 -4.50
N GLU A 112 7.40 -4.37 -4.55
CA GLU A 112 6.74 -3.61 -5.60
C GLU A 112 7.11 -2.12 -5.51
N LYS A 113 7.24 -1.44 -6.65
CA LYS A 113 7.46 0.01 -6.74
C LYS A 113 6.40 0.62 -7.64
N PRO A 114 5.47 1.42 -7.06
CA PRO A 114 5.37 1.83 -5.65
C PRO A 114 5.01 0.70 -4.67
N THR A 115 5.08 0.98 -3.35
CA THR A 115 4.65 0.05 -2.29
C THR A 115 4.10 0.79 -1.07
N TYR A 116 3.58 0.05 -0.09
CA TYR A 116 3.10 0.59 1.17
C TYR A 116 4.21 1.32 1.95
N SER A 117 4.04 2.63 2.14
CA SER A 117 5.08 3.50 2.71
C SER A 117 5.52 3.12 4.12
N LEU A 118 4.60 2.63 4.97
CA LEU A 118 4.96 2.25 6.34
C LEU A 118 5.73 0.92 6.41
N ALA A 119 5.58 0.03 5.42
CA ALA A 119 6.42 -1.15 5.32
C ALA A 119 7.89 -0.79 5.07
N LEU A 120 8.14 0.29 4.32
CA LEU A 120 9.52 0.80 4.11
C LEU A 120 10.19 1.19 5.43
N GLY A 121 9.43 1.74 6.39
CA GLY A 121 9.93 2.02 7.74
C GLY A 121 10.36 0.75 8.47
N ILE A 122 9.50 -0.29 8.47
CA ILE A 122 9.82 -1.58 9.09
C ILE A 122 11.08 -2.20 8.47
N PHE A 123 11.21 -2.19 7.14
CA PHE A 123 12.42 -2.70 6.48
C PHE A 123 13.68 -1.90 6.83
N ALA A 124 13.54 -0.58 6.99
CA ALA A 124 14.64 0.29 7.43
C ALA A 124 15.07 0.00 8.88
N ASP A 125 14.12 -0.25 9.81
CA ASP A 125 14.40 -0.63 11.19
C ASP A 125 15.24 -1.91 11.26
N HIS A 126 14.99 -2.86 10.35
CA HIS A 126 15.78 -4.10 10.20
C HIS A 126 17.03 -3.94 9.34
N ARG A 127 17.35 -2.72 8.85
CA ARG A 127 18.54 -2.41 8.03
C ARG A 127 18.63 -3.24 6.77
N LEU A 128 17.49 -3.50 6.11
CA LEU A 128 17.41 -4.29 4.89
C LEU A 128 17.76 -3.43 3.66
N ASN A 129 18.38 -4.06 2.67
CA ASN A 129 18.55 -3.49 1.35
C ASN A 129 17.27 -3.70 0.54
N VAL A 130 16.64 -2.62 0.13
CA VAL A 130 15.34 -2.68 -0.55
C VAL A 130 15.51 -2.42 -2.04
N VAL A 131 15.14 -3.38 -2.88
CA VAL A 131 15.08 -3.27 -4.34
C VAL A 131 13.64 -3.16 -4.80
N GLY A 132 13.28 -2.05 -5.43
CA GLY A 132 11.94 -1.81 -5.95
C GLY A 132 11.79 -2.30 -7.39
N LEU A 133 10.87 -3.21 -7.62
CA LEU A 133 10.52 -3.77 -8.93
C LEU A 133 9.31 -3.03 -9.53
N PRO A 134 9.31 -2.73 -10.83
CA PRO A 134 8.21 -2.02 -11.47
C PRO A 134 6.93 -2.84 -11.51
N MET A 135 5.82 -2.10 -11.61
CA MET A 135 4.47 -2.62 -11.74
C MET A 135 3.81 -2.05 -12.99
N ASP A 136 2.82 -2.78 -13.50
CA ASP A 136 1.85 -2.32 -14.48
C ASP A 136 0.42 -2.57 -13.97
N GLU A 137 -0.58 -2.51 -14.85
CA GLU A 137 -2.00 -2.74 -14.52
C GLU A 137 -2.30 -4.14 -13.97
N ASP A 138 -1.51 -5.15 -14.34
CA ASP A 138 -1.57 -6.53 -13.84
C ASP A 138 -0.70 -6.79 -12.59
N GLY A 139 -0.19 -5.75 -11.94
CA GLY A 139 0.63 -5.81 -10.73
C GLY A 139 2.13 -5.92 -11.03
N LEU A 140 2.87 -6.64 -10.19
CA LEU A 140 4.33 -6.85 -10.32
C LEU A 140 4.68 -7.41 -11.71
N ILE A 141 5.60 -6.75 -12.42
CA ILE A 141 6.13 -7.24 -13.70
C ILE A 141 7.09 -8.39 -13.43
N ILE A 142 6.68 -9.60 -13.80
CA ILE A 142 7.42 -10.84 -13.47
C ILE A 142 8.72 -10.95 -14.26
N GLU A 143 8.76 -10.44 -15.48
CA GLU A 143 9.95 -10.41 -16.33
C GLU A 143 11.09 -9.63 -15.65
N THR A 144 10.78 -8.49 -15.06
CA THR A 144 11.77 -7.70 -14.31
C THR A 144 12.25 -8.42 -13.05
N LEU A 145 11.36 -9.16 -12.38
CA LEU A 145 11.79 -10.03 -11.27
C LEU A 145 12.75 -11.13 -11.75
N GLU A 146 12.50 -11.77 -12.91
CA GLU A 146 13.39 -12.79 -13.47
C GLU A 146 14.76 -12.20 -13.84
N GLU A 147 14.80 -10.98 -14.40
CA GLU A 147 16.04 -10.26 -14.67
C GLU A 147 16.85 -9.98 -13.40
N GLU A 148 16.22 -9.46 -12.35
CA GLU A 148 16.89 -9.21 -11.07
C GLU A 148 17.37 -10.51 -10.40
N LEU A 149 16.59 -11.59 -10.49
CA LEU A 149 16.97 -12.91 -9.95
C LEU A 149 18.18 -13.52 -10.64
N ALA A 150 18.54 -13.09 -11.85
CA ALA A 150 19.79 -13.50 -12.51
C ALA A 150 21.03 -12.88 -11.85
N HIS A 151 20.88 -11.79 -11.12
CA HIS A 151 21.97 -11.06 -10.47
C HIS A 151 22.04 -11.28 -8.96
N GLN A 152 20.88 -11.35 -8.29
CA GLN A 152 20.82 -11.56 -6.84
C GLN A 152 19.50 -12.22 -6.43
N THR A 153 19.56 -13.04 -5.39
CA THR A 153 18.36 -13.67 -4.80
C THR A 153 17.98 -12.93 -3.53
N PRO A 154 16.75 -12.42 -3.42
CA PRO A 154 16.29 -11.76 -2.20
C PRO A 154 15.98 -12.81 -1.13
N VAL A 155 15.96 -12.38 0.16
CA VAL A 155 15.42 -13.24 1.23
C VAL A 155 13.93 -13.44 1.03
N PHE A 156 13.22 -12.36 0.70
CA PHE A 156 11.81 -12.43 0.33
C PHE A 156 11.42 -11.36 -0.69
N VAL A 157 10.32 -11.62 -1.38
CA VAL A 157 9.56 -10.63 -2.16
C VAL A 157 8.35 -10.22 -1.32
N TYR A 158 8.22 -8.92 -1.00
CA TYR A 158 7.03 -8.35 -0.38
C TYR A 158 6.09 -7.84 -1.46
N THR A 159 4.83 -8.26 -1.42
CA THR A 159 3.80 -7.87 -2.40
C THR A 159 2.47 -7.62 -1.72
N ILE A 160 1.69 -6.67 -2.27
CA ILE A 160 0.28 -6.45 -1.92
C ILE A 160 -0.55 -6.88 -3.13
N PRO A 161 -0.85 -8.18 -3.27
CA PRO A 161 -1.28 -8.76 -4.54
C PRO A 161 -2.71 -8.40 -4.95
N THR A 162 -3.50 -7.78 -4.08
CA THR A 162 -4.91 -7.46 -4.37
C THR A 162 -5.24 -6.05 -3.92
N PHE A 163 -5.77 -5.23 -4.84
CA PHE A 163 -6.12 -3.83 -4.62
C PHE A 163 -4.98 -3.06 -3.96
N HIS A 164 -3.84 -3.14 -4.58
CA HIS A 164 -2.54 -2.70 -4.10
C HIS A 164 -2.55 -1.28 -3.50
N ASN A 165 -1.86 -1.10 -2.39
CA ASN A 165 -1.59 0.22 -1.81
C ASN A 165 -0.20 0.71 -2.27
N PRO A 166 -0.12 1.76 -3.15
CA PRO A 166 -1.15 2.79 -3.38
C PRO A 166 -1.95 2.67 -4.67
N THR A 167 -1.63 1.77 -5.62
CA THR A 167 -2.07 1.86 -7.02
C THR A 167 -3.49 1.38 -7.28
N GLY A 168 -4.05 0.53 -6.41
CA GLY A 168 -5.33 -0.13 -6.64
C GLY A 168 -5.26 -1.32 -7.61
N HIS A 169 -4.12 -1.60 -8.23
CA HIS A 169 -3.92 -2.74 -9.14
C HIS A 169 -4.04 -4.09 -8.42
N THR A 170 -4.27 -5.12 -9.21
CA THR A 170 -4.36 -6.49 -8.68
C THR A 170 -3.45 -7.41 -9.49
N LEU A 171 -2.54 -8.10 -8.80
CA LEU A 171 -1.65 -9.09 -9.40
C LEU A 171 -2.47 -10.21 -10.02
N SER A 172 -2.33 -10.42 -11.33
CA SER A 172 -3.11 -11.41 -12.08
C SER A 172 -2.82 -12.84 -11.61
N ALA A 173 -3.79 -13.75 -11.82
CA ALA A 173 -3.65 -15.15 -11.41
C ALA A 173 -2.40 -15.82 -12.01
N ALA A 174 -2.12 -15.56 -13.30
CA ALA A 174 -0.94 -16.09 -13.98
C ALA A 174 0.36 -15.61 -13.34
N ARG A 175 0.44 -14.31 -12.99
CA ARG A 175 1.61 -13.75 -12.32
C ARG A 175 1.78 -14.28 -10.89
N ARG A 176 0.70 -14.53 -10.14
CA ARG A 176 0.76 -15.19 -8.83
C ARG A 176 1.38 -16.58 -8.94
N GLU A 177 0.94 -17.38 -9.89
CA GLU A 177 1.48 -18.73 -10.13
C GLU A 177 2.96 -18.68 -10.52
N LYS A 178 3.33 -17.76 -11.42
CA LYS A 178 4.71 -17.61 -11.84
C LYS A 178 5.61 -17.13 -10.70
N LEU A 179 5.16 -16.20 -9.87
CA LEU A 179 5.88 -15.75 -8.67
C LEU A 179 6.17 -16.92 -7.71
N VAL A 180 5.18 -17.81 -7.50
CA VAL A 180 5.37 -19.02 -6.67
C VAL A 180 6.34 -20.00 -7.32
N GLN A 181 6.30 -20.18 -8.63
CA GLN A 181 7.29 -21.03 -9.34
C GLN A 181 8.71 -20.48 -9.18
N LEU A 182 8.89 -19.17 -9.31
CA LEU A 182 10.18 -18.51 -9.12
C LEU A 182 10.66 -18.61 -7.68
N SER A 183 9.79 -18.44 -6.69
CA SER A 183 10.16 -18.55 -5.28
C SER A 183 10.71 -19.93 -4.93
N ARG A 184 10.13 -20.98 -5.50
CA ARG A 184 10.61 -22.36 -5.34
C ARG A 184 11.93 -22.60 -6.08
N LYS A 185 12.05 -22.07 -7.32
CA LYS A 185 13.25 -22.25 -8.15
C LYS A 185 14.47 -21.58 -7.54
N TYR A 186 14.31 -20.36 -7.02
CA TYR A 186 15.39 -19.54 -6.49
C TYR A 186 15.49 -19.55 -4.96
N ASN A 187 14.57 -20.25 -4.27
CA ASN A 187 14.54 -20.41 -2.81
C ASN A 187 14.45 -19.08 -2.03
N PHE A 188 13.53 -18.21 -2.42
CA PHE A 188 13.16 -17.03 -1.66
C PHE A 188 11.73 -17.13 -1.12
N LEU A 189 11.39 -16.35 -0.08
CA LEU A 189 10.03 -16.31 0.47
C LEU A 189 9.18 -15.27 -0.25
N ILE A 190 7.88 -15.50 -0.28
CA ILE A 190 6.87 -14.53 -0.67
C ILE A 190 6.15 -14.07 0.60
N VAL A 191 6.20 -12.78 0.90
CA VAL A 191 5.46 -12.14 1.98
C VAL A 191 4.31 -11.36 1.34
N ALA A 192 3.13 -11.97 1.35
CA ALA A 192 1.95 -11.42 0.70
C ALA A 192 1.06 -10.71 1.72
N ASP A 193 0.96 -9.39 1.61
CA ASP A 193 0.09 -8.54 2.42
C ASP A 193 -1.30 -8.47 1.78
N GLU A 194 -2.23 -9.28 2.29
CA GLU A 194 -3.54 -9.50 1.69
C GLU A 194 -4.69 -8.80 2.44
N VAL A 195 -4.40 -7.64 3.07
CA VAL A 195 -5.41 -6.88 3.87
C VAL A 195 -6.64 -6.46 3.08
N TYR A 196 -6.53 -6.34 1.76
CA TYR A 196 -7.63 -5.90 0.89
C TYR A 196 -8.31 -7.05 0.15
N GLN A 197 -7.83 -8.29 0.26
CA GLN A 197 -8.34 -9.44 -0.49
C GLN A 197 -9.87 -9.62 -0.38
N LEU A 198 -10.46 -9.30 0.77
CA LEU A 198 -11.89 -9.40 1.01
C LEU A 198 -12.69 -8.15 0.63
N LEU A 199 -12.02 -7.09 0.18
CA LEU A 199 -12.64 -5.80 -0.13
C LEU A 199 -12.83 -5.59 -1.63
N ALA A 200 -13.23 -6.64 -2.35
CA ALA A 200 -13.75 -6.52 -3.71
C ALA A 200 -15.18 -5.96 -3.69
N TYR A 201 -15.44 -4.96 -4.50
CA TYR A 201 -16.74 -4.31 -4.64
C TYR A 201 -17.50 -4.82 -5.86
N THR A 202 -16.76 -5.22 -6.88
CA THR A 202 -17.27 -5.81 -8.12
C THR A 202 -16.49 -7.09 -8.43
N GLY A 203 -17.20 -8.14 -8.82
CA GLY A 203 -16.57 -9.42 -9.17
C GLY A 203 -15.85 -10.13 -8.01
N MET A 204 -15.02 -11.09 -8.37
CA MET A 204 -14.10 -11.77 -7.45
C MET A 204 -12.66 -11.56 -7.91
N PRO A 205 -11.76 -11.11 -7.03
CA PRO A 205 -10.35 -11.02 -7.37
C PRO A 205 -9.74 -12.42 -7.55
N PRO A 206 -8.56 -12.54 -8.12
CA PRO A 206 -7.82 -13.80 -8.15
C PRO A 206 -7.70 -14.40 -6.74
N ALA A 207 -7.64 -15.73 -6.65
CA ALA A 207 -7.49 -16.43 -5.38
C ALA A 207 -6.28 -15.89 -4.59
N PRO A 208 -6.37 -15.73 -3.25
CA PRO A 208 -5.28 -15.19 -2.45
C PRO A 208 -4.01 -16.04 -2.54
N MET A 209 -2.86 -15.44 -2.19
CA MET A 209 -1.60 -16.19 -2.08
C MET A 209 -1.66 -17.29 -1.04
N ALA A 210 -2.59 -17.22 -0.09
CA ALA A 210 -2.96 -18.31 0.82
C ALA A 210 -3.23 -19.64 0.11
N LYS A 211 -3.74 -19.64 -1.12
CA LYS A 211 -3.91 -20.82 -1.99
C LYS A 211 -2.59 -21.59 -2.21
N TYR A 212 -1.48 -20.91 -2.18
CA TYR A 212 -0.17 -21.45 -2.58
C TYR A 212 0.73 -21.80 -1.39
N THR A 213 0.24 -21.78 -0.16
CA THR A 213 1.04 -22.04 1.06
C THR A 213 1.71 -23.42 1.05
N GLN A 214 1.15 -24.42 0.33
CA GLN A 214 1.76 -25.75 0.15
C GLN A 214 3.13 -25.69 -0.59
N ALA A 215 3.46 -24.59 -1.23
CA ALA A 215 4.77 -24.40 -1.84
C ALA A 215 5.92 -24.25 -0.80
N ALA A 216 5.59 -24.09 0.49
CA ALA A 216 6.52 -23.86 1.60
C ALA A 216 7.40 -22.61 1.46
N THR A 217 7.02 -21.68 0.58
CA THR A 217 7.70 -20.39 0.36
C THR A 217 6.77 -19.19 0.58
N VAL A 218 5.48 -19.41 0.88
CA VAL A 218 4.48 -18.35 0.99
C VAL A 218 4.10 -18.10 2.44
N LEU A 219 4.17 -16.83 2.84
CA LEU A 219 3.62 -16.26 4.06
C LEU A 219 2.49 -15.31 3.63
N SER A 220 1.23 -15.73 3.75
CA SER A 220 0.05 -14.92 3.45
C SER A 220 -0.42 -14.23 4.74
N LEU A 221 -0.41 -12.90 4.73
CA LEU A 221 -0.74 -12.05 5.86
C LEU A 221 -2.14 -11.47 5.71
N GLY A 222 -2.96 -11.59 6.74
CA GLY A 222 -4.28 -10.98 6.77
C GLY A 222 -4.54 -10.20 8.05
N SER A 223 -5.55 -9.33 8.05
CA SER A 223 -5.86 -8.48 9.19
C SER A 223 -7.34 -8.13 9.27
N PHE A 224 -7.84 -8.01 10.49
CA PHE A 224 -9.16 -7.45 10.77
C PHE A 224 -9.19 -5.91 10.69
N SER A 225 -8.03 -5.24 10.55
CA SER A 225 -7.96 -3.78 10.54
C SER A 225 -8.79 -3.11 9.46
N LYS A 226 -8.98 -3.76 8.31
CA LYS A 226 -9.69 -3.20 7.15
C LYS A 226 -11.11 -3.77 6.99
N ILE A 227 -11.39 -4.90 7.62
CA ILE A 227 -12.65 -5.66 7.46
C ILE A 227 -13.49 -5.72 8.74
N LEU A 228 -12.97 -5.20 9.86
CA LEU A 228 -13.70 -5.10 11.15
C LEU A 228 -13.35 -3.79 11.85
N ALA A 229 -12.19 -3.73 12.54
CA ALA A 229 -11.75 -2.50 13.20
C ALA A 229 -10.22 -2.47 13.39
N PRO A 230 -9.55 -1.35 13.07
CA PRO A 230 -8.09 -1.24 13.19
C PRO A 230 -7.59 -1.28 14.64
N GLY A 231 -8.40 -0.80 15.60
CA GLY A 231 -8.07 -0.78 17.03
C GLY A 231 -7.97 -2.16 17.69
N LEU A 232 -8.49 -3.21 17.06
CA LEU A 232 -8.40 -4.58 17.58
C LEU A 232 -6.98 -5.13 17.56
N ARG A 233 -6.10 -4.56 16.74
CA ARG A 233 -4.72 -5.04 16.57
C ARG A 233 -4.67 -6.56 16.42
N LEU A 234 -5.50 -7.12 15.52
CA LEU A 234 -5.59 -8.55 15.27
C LEU A 234 -5.36 -8.85 13.79
N GLY A 235 -4.47 -9.80 13.54
CA GLY A 235 -4.16 -10.31 12.21
C GLY A 235 -3.70 -11.76 12.28
N TRP A 236 -3.29 -12.29 11.15
CA TRP A 236 -2.80 -13.66 11.03
C TRP A 236 -1.74 -13.80 9.94
N ILE A 237 -0.92 -14.82 10.06
CA ILE A 237 -0.08 -15.36 9.00
C ILE A 237 -0.61 -16.76 8.67
N GLN A 238 -0.88 -17.03 7.42
CA GLN A 238 -1.18 -18.37 6.92
C GLN A 238 0.02 -18.89 6.14
N THR A 239 0.52 -20.09 6.49
CA THR A 239 1.73 -20.61 5.87
C THR A 239 1.84 -22.15 6.01
N HIS A 240 2.89 -22.71 5.38
CA HIS A 240 3.23 -24.14 5.46
C HIS A 240 3.72 -24.51 6.87
N PRO A 241 3.50 -25.76 7.34
CA PRO A 241 3.96 -26.24 8.65
C PRO A 241 5.44 -26.00 8.95
N ASP A 242 6.32 -26.12 7.96
CA ASP A 242 7.76 -25.88 8.16
C ASP A 242 8.07 -24.42 8.50
N LEU A 243 7.43 -23.46 7.85
CA LEU A 243 7.54 -22.04 8.19
C LEU A 243 6.83 -21.74 9.50
N MET A 244 5.68 -22.40 9.76
CA MET A 244 4.97 -22.29 11.03
C MET A 244 5.87 -22.67 12.21
N LYS A 245 6.61 -23.74 12.11
CA LYS A 245 7.57 -24.15 13.15
C LYS A 245 8.58 -23.05 13.45
N ARG A 246 9.07 -22.33 12.45
CA ARG A 246 9.98 -21.18 12.68
C ARG A 246 9.30 -20.02 13.40
N LEU A 247 8.02 -19.74 13.11
CA LEU A 247 7.25 -18.70 13.81
C LEU A 247 7.03 -19.04 15.28
N THR A 248 6.78 -20.30 15.61
CA THR A 248 6.41 -20.74 16.96
C THR A 248 7.60 -21.02 17.87
N THR A 249 8.79 -21.28 17.33
CA THR A 249 9.98 -21.62 18.15
C THR A 249 10.87 -20.40 18.47
N THR A 250 10.26 -19.26 18.80
CA THR A 250 11.00 -18.03 19.13
C THR A 250 10.97 -17.74 20.63
N GLY A 251 11.98 -17.00 21.12
CA GLY A 251 12.03 -16.60 22.52
C GLY A 251 10.80 -15.80 22.96
N LEU A 252 10.27 -14.94 22.08
CA LEU A 252 9.05 -14.17 22.34
C LEU A 252 7.85 -15.09 22.59
N ILE A 253 7.63 -16.04 21.70
CA ILE A 253 6.49 -16.96 21.80
C ILE A 253 6.68 -17.97 22.95
N ASN A 254 7.88 -18.50 23.13
CA ASN A 254 8.17 -19.43 24.23
C ASN A 254 8.04 -18.78 25.61
N SER A 255 8.28 -17.47 25.71
CA SER A 255 8.20 -16.72 26.97
C SER A 255 6.77 -16.40 27.41
N GLY A 256 5.88 -16.07 26.47
CA GLY A 256 4.54 -15.54 26.79
C GLY A 256 3.38 -16.28 26.11
N GLY A 257 3.66 -17.30 25.32
CA GLY A 257 2.64 -17.99 24.50
C GLY A 257 2.22 -17.15 23.29
N GLY A 258 1.07 -17.50 22.71
CA GLY A 258 0.53 -16.85 21.52
C GLY A 258 0.13 -15.41 21.71
N LEU A 259 0.18 -14.67 20.61
CA LEU A 259 -0.11 -13.23 20.57
C LEU A 259 -1.64 -13.00 20.64
N ASN A 260 -2.02 -11.89 21.28
CA ASN A 260 -3.38 -11.33 21.28
C ASN A 260 -4.51 -12.31 21.65
N PRO A 261 -4.36 -13.16 22.71
CA PRO A 261 -5.32 -14.23 23.00
C PRO A 261 -6.72 -13.71 23.35
N PHE A 262 -6.82 -12.63 24.12
CA PHE A 262 -8.11 -12.08 24.57
C PHE A 262 -8.91 -11.46 23.41
N THR A 263 -8.29 -10.64 22.58
CA THR A 263 -8.99 -10.04 21.43
C THR A 263 -9.38 -11.10 20.40
N SER A 264 -8.53 -12.11 20.16
CA SER A 264 -8.87 -13.21 19.22
C SER A 264 -10.11 -13.99 19.66
N ALA A 265 -10.31 -14.21 20.96
CA ALA A 265 -11.51 -14.87 21.50
C ALA A 265 -12.78 -14.03 21.29
N ILE A 266 -12.69 -12.69 21.45
CA ILE A 266 -13.82 -11.80 21.17
C ILE A 266 -14.16 -11.82 19.66
N VAL A 267 -13.13 -11.76 18.79
CA VAL A 267 -13.35 -11.81 17.33
C VAL A 267 -13.84 -13.18 16.88
N GLN A 268 -13.42 -14.29 17.51
CA GLN A 268 -14.03 -15.61 17.33
C GLN A 268 -15.54 -15.53 17.53
N SER A 269 -16.01 -14.99 18.66
CA SER A 269 -17.43 -14.80 18.93
C SER A 269 -18.12 -13.92 17.88
N ALA A 270 -17.46 -12.88 17.37
CA ALA A 270 -18.00 -12.05 16.29
C ALA A 270 -18.20 -12.85 14.99
N ILE A 271 -17.28 -13.77 14.67
CA ILE A 271 -17.41 -14.67 13.52
C ILE A 271 -18.55 -15.66 13.74
N GLU A 272 -18.58 -16.37 14.86
CA GLU A 272 -19.57 -17.41 15.20
C GLU A 272 -21.00 -16.85 15.24
N LEU A 273 -21.18 -15.61 15.68
CA LEU A 273 -22.46 -14.90 15.67
C LEU A 273 -22.82 -14.29 14.29
N GLY A 274 -21.99 -14.47 13.26
CA GLY A 274 -22.19 -13.90 11.93
C GLY A 274 -22.06 -12.37 11.88
N LEU A 275 -21.52 -11.73 12.93
CA LEU A 275 -21.35 -10.29 13.01
C LEU A 275 -20.24 -9.81 12.08
N GLN A 276 -19.16 -10.58 11.93
CA GLN A 276 -18.06 -10.29 11.01
C GLN A 276 -18.52 -10.29 9.56
N GLU A 277 -19.34 -11.23 9.14
CA GLU A 277 -19.85 -11.30 7.77
C GLU A 277 -20.79 -10.13 7.45
N LYS A 278 -21.68 -9.79 8.39
CA LYS A 278 -22.56 -8.63 8.28
C LYS A 278 -21.75 -7.34 8.17
N GLN A 279 -20.70 -7.20 8.98
CA GLN A 279 -19.81 -6.03 8.94
C GLN A 279 -19.08 -5.95 7.60
N LEU A 280 -18.52 -7.05 7.11
CA LEU A 280 -17.84 -7.07 5.81
C LEU A 280 -18.76 -6.65 4.67
N SER A 281 -20.01 -7.16 4.67
CA SER A 281 -21.02 -6.81 3.67
C SER A 281 -21.40 -5.33 3.74
N HIS A 282 -21.52 -4.76 4.94
CA HIS A 282 -21.77 -3.36 5.17
C HIS A 282 -20.61 -2.48 4.64
N LEU A 283 -19.37 -2.84 4.99
CA LEU A 283 -18.18 -2.13 4.56
C LEU A 283 -18.03 -2.11 3.03
N LYS A 284 -18.22 -3.24 2.37
CA LYS A 284 -18.16 -3.32 0.89
C LYS A 284 -19.15 -2.35 0.23
N LYS A 285 -20.37 -2.29 0.73
CA LYS A 285 -21.40 -1.37 0.20
C LYS A 285 -21.00 0.09 0.42
N ALA A 286 -20.58 0.45 1.63
CA ALA A 286 -20.19 1.82 1.98
C ALA A 286 -18.98 2.28 1.17
N TYR A 287 -17.93 1.44 1.06
CA TYR A 287 -16.73 1.79 0.29
C TYR A 287 -16.99 1.91 -1.21
N LEU A 288 -17.88 1.09 -1.77
CA LEU A 288 -18.28 1.25 -3.18
C LEU A 288 -18.95 2.61 -3.42
N GLN A 289 -19.85 3.04 -2.53
CA GLN A 289 -20.52 4.35 -2.61
C GLN A 289 -19.50 5.49 -2.50
N ARG A 290 -18.62 5.43 -1.50
CA ARG A 290 -17.55 6.40 -1.27
C ARG A 290 -16.56 6.48 -2.44
N LYS A 291 -16.11 5.32 -2.96
CA LYS A 291 -15.27 5.27 -4.16
C LYS A 291 -15.94 5.97 -5.35
N ASN A 292 -17.20 5.65 -5.61
CA ASN A 292 -17.93 6.23 -6.73
C ASN A 292 -18.10 7.75 -6.57
N ALA A 293 -18.41 8.23 -5.36
CA ALA A 293 -18.53 9.67 -5.07
C ALA A 293 -17.20 10.40 -5.33
N LEU A 294 -16.08 9.89 -4.78
CA LEU A 294 -14.76 10.47 -5.00
C LEU A 294 -14.39 10.48 -6.49
N ASN A 295 -14.48 9.32 -7.15
CA ASN A 295 -14.01 9.18 -8.54
C ASN A 295 -14.87 9.97 -9.54
N SER A 296 -16.20 10.07 -9.32
CA SER A 296 -17.06 10.91 -10.14
C SER A 296 -16.71 12.39 -9.99
N ALA A 297 -16.53 12.87 -8.75
CA ALA A 297 -16.13 14.25 -8.50
C ALA A 297 -14.74 14.58 -9.09
N LEU A 298 -13.79 13.64 -9.06
CA LEU A 298 -12.49 13.81 -9.71
C LEU A 298 -12.63 13.94 -11.24
N ARG A 299 -13.42 13.07 -11.90
CA ARG A 299 -13.65 13.16 -13.36
C ARG A 299 -14.29 14.47 -13.78
N GLU A 300 -15.25 14.96 -13.00
CA GLU A 300 -15.95 16.21 -13.30
C GLU A 300 -15.07 17.46 -13.15
N ASN A 301 -14.06 17.42 -12.29
CA ASN A 301 -13.33 18.62 -11.87
C ASN A 301 -11.84 18.64 -12.26
N LEU A 302 -11.23 17.50 -12.59
CA LEU A 302 -9.83 17.45 -13.02
C LEU A 302 -9.68 17.80 -14.51
N SER A 303 -8.52 18.35 -14.85
CA SER A 303 -8.09 18.55 -16.23
C SER A 303 -7.81 17.20 -16.91
N ASP A 304 -8.01 17.11 -18.22
CA ASP A 304 -7.74 15.91 -19.06
C ASP A 304 -6.26 15.48 -19.01
N SER A 305 -5.37 16.33 -18.54
CA SER A 305 -3.94 16.02 -18.37
C SER A 305 -3.64 15.20 -17.10
N VAL A 306 -4.63 14.96 -16.24
CA VAL A 306 -4.51 14.12 -15.05
C VAL A 306 -5.23 12.80 -15.31
N SER A 307 -4.57 11.69 -15.05
CA SER A 307 -5.16 10.36 -15.23
C SER A 307 -5.22 9.58 -13.92
N PHE A 308 -6.18 8.70 -13.80
CA PHE A 308 -6.26 7.70 -12.75
C PHE A 308 -7.04 6.47 -13.20
N VAL A 309 -6.72 5.33 -12.60
CA VAL A 309 -7.42 4.06 -12.84
C VAL A 309 -8.34 3.78 -11.67
N GLU A 310 -9.54 3.30 -11.99
CA GLU A 310 -10.50 2.86 -10.98
C GLU A 310 -10.20 1.44 -10.53
N SER A 311 -10.04 1.27 -9.23
CA SER A 311 -9.91 -0.05 -8.62
C SER A 311 -11.28 -0.71 -8.42
N ASP A 312 -11.35 -2.04 -8.58
CA ASP A 312 -12.54 -2.83 -8.24
C ASP A 312 -12.69 -3.11 -6.75
N GLY A 313 -11.79 -2.59 -5.92
CA GLY A 313 -11.79 -2.81 -4.48
C GLY A 313 -10.73 -1.96 -3.75
N GLY A 314 -10.42 -2.35 -2.52
CA GLY A 314 -9.40 -1.68 -1.71
C GLY A 314 -9.86 -0.33 -1.15
N PHE A 315 -8.94 0.61 -0.99
CA PHE A 315 -9.19 1.89 -0.31
C PHE A 315 -8.79 3.12 -1.11
N PHE A 316 -8.10 2.95 -2.27
CA PHE A 316 -7.31 4.02 -2.84
C PHE A 316 -7.62 4.27 -4.31
N THR A 317 -7.48 5.55 -4.67
CA THR A 317 -7.39 6.03 -6.04
C THR A 317 -5.99 6.62 -6.23
N TRP A 318 -5.28 6.18 -7.27
CA TRP A 318 -3.91 6.60 -7.59
C TRP A 318 -3.94 7.50 -8.81
N LEU A 319 -3.55 8.76 -8.63
CA LEU A 319 -3.55 9.76 -9.69
C LEU A 319 -2.14 9.95 -10.25
N GLN A 320 -2.07 10.10 -11.55
CA GLN A 320 -0.87 10.53 -12.27
C GLN A 320 -1.08 11.96 -12.79
N LEU A 321 -0.22 12.86 -12.34
CA LEU A 321 -0.14 14.25 -12.77
C LEU A 321 0.81 14.38 -13.97
N PRO A 322 0.76 15.49 -14.74
CA PRO A 322 1.79 15.80 -15.73
C PRO A 322 3.20 15.71 -15.13
N GLN A 323 4.15 15.21 -15.91
CA GLN A 323 5.50 14.88 -15.44
C GLN A 323 6.25 16.04 -14.76
N GLN A 324 5.95 17.28 -15.14
CA GLN A 324 6.54 18.49 -14.57
C GLN A 324 5.95 18.91 -13.21
N VAL A 325 4.86 18.28 -12.77
CA VAL A 325 4.19 18.58 -11.49
C VAL A 325 4.82 17.73 -10.40
N ASP A 326 5.24 18.36 -9.32
CA ASP A 326 5.75 17.69 -8.11
C ASP A 326 4.67 17.72 -7.04
N ALA A 327 4.05 16.57 -6.77
CA ALA A 327 2.95 16.44 -5.82
C ALA A 327 3.36 16.83 -4.38
N GLU A 328 4.62 16.63 -4.00
CA GLU A 328 5.11 17.03 -2.69
C GLU A 328 5.12 18.56 -2.53
N LYS A 329 5.43 19.29 -3.63
CA LYS A 329 5.39 20.74 -3.65
C LYS A 329 3.98 21.32 -3.72
N LEU A 330 2.98 20.53 -4.14
CA LEU A 330 1.58 20.94 -4.11
C LEU A 330 0.98 20.89 -2.70
N LEU A 331 1.54 20.11 -1.78
CA LEU A 331 0.95 19.85 -0.47
C LEU A 331 0.74 21.13 0.37
N PRO A 332 1.68 22.10 0.43
CA PRO A 332 1.43 23.36 1.14
C PRO A 332 0.29 24.18 0.57
N GLU A 333 0.10 24.16 -0.75
CA GLU A 333 -1.03 24.88 -1.39
C GLU A 333 -2.34 24.15 -1.14
N ALA A 334 -2.37 22.81 -1.21
CA ALA A 334 -3.52 22.01 -0.84
C ALA A 334 -3.97 22.30 0.61
N HIS A 335 -3.02 22.43 1.53
CA HIS A 335 -3.32 22.77 2.93
C HIS A 335 -3.97 24.15 3.11
N LYS A 336 -3.66 25.14 2.25
CA LYS A 336 -4.33 26.45 2.27
C LYS A 336 -5.80 26.38 1.77
N HIS A 337 -6.09 25.34 1.00
CA HIS A 337 -7.44 25.03 0.53
C HIS A 337 -8.13 23.96 1.38
N ASP A 338 -7.66 23.71 2.60
CA ASP A 338 -8.21 22.75 3.56
C ASP A 338 -8.43 21.35 2.97
N VAL A 339 -7.47 20.90 2.16
CA VAL A 339 -7.42 19.54 1.64
C VAL A 339 -6.00 18.97 1.73
N SER A 340 -5.87 17.65 1.91
CA SER A 340 -4.59 16.95 1.95
C SER A 340 -4.67 15.63 1.17
N PHE A 341 -3.50 15.09 0.81
CA PHE A 341 -3.34 13.84 0.09
C PHE A 341 -1.98 13.22 0.41
N ALA A 342 -1.72 11.98 -0.02
CA ALA A 342 -0.42 11.36 0.13
C ALA A 342 0.40 11.49 -1.18
N PRO A 343 1.54 12.25 -1.19
CA PRO A 343 2.41 12.34 -2.35
C PRO A 343 2.99 10.98 -2.76
N GLY A 344 3.11 10.74 -4.07
CA GLY A 344 3.60 9.48 -4.62
C GLY A 344 5.04 9.16 -4.22
N SER A 345 5.87 10.19 -3.98
CA SER A 345 7.24 10.03 -3.50
C SER A 345 7.34 9.24 -2.18
N PHE A 346 6.29 9.23 -1.34
CA PHE A 346 6.28 8.48 -0.08
C PHE A 346 6.20 6.96 -0.28
N PHE A 347 5.75 6.51 -1.43
CA PHE A 347 5.55 5.10 -1.77
C PHE A 347 6.72 4.50 -2.57
N SER A 348 7.82 5.24 -2.68
CA SER A 348 9.04 4.77 -3.33
C SER A 348 10.26 4.88 -2.41
N PRO A 349 11.10 3.83 -2.31
CA PRO A 349 12.33 3.90 -1.53
C PRO A 349 13.31 4.98 -2.05
N ARG A 350 13.19 5.36 -3.33
CA ARG A 350 14.03 6.41 -3.96
C ARG A 350 13.34 7.78 -4.01
N ARG A 351 12.08 7.90 -3.56
CA ARG A 351 11.27 9.13 -3.62
C ARG A 351 11.17 9.73 -5.03
N ASP A 352 11.13 8.91 -6.06
CA ASP A 352 11.18 9.31 -7.47
C ASP A 352 9.81 9.41 -8.16
N LEU A 353 8.70 9.00 -7.51
CA LEU A 353 7.33 9.07 -8.02
C LEU A 353 6.69 10.45 -7.72
N LYS A 354 7.35 11.54 -8.17
CA LYS A 354 6.99 12.90 -7.79
C LYS A 354 5.68 13.39 -8.39
N ASN A 355 5.34 12.93 -9.59
CA ASN A 355 4.12 13.32 -10.29
C ASN A 355 2.94 12.38 -10.02
N TYR A 356 2.95 11.69 -8.88
CA TYR A 356 1.85 10.84 -8.45
C TYR A 356 1.33 11.27 -7.10
N LEU A 357 0.07 10.94 -6.82
CA LEU A 357 -0.53 11.08 -5.50
C LEU A 357 -1.58 10.00 -5.24
N ARG A 358 -1.74 9.64 -3.96
CA ARG A 358 -2.75 8.69 -3.51
C ARG A 358 -3.84 9.40 -2.74
N LEU A 359 -5.10 9.06 -3.08
CA LEU A 359 -6.30 9.44 -2.34
C LEU A 359 -6.92 8.20 -1.70
N SER A 360 -7.49 8.35 -0.53
CA SER A 360 -8.27 7.35 0.16
C SER A 360 -9.73 7.75 0.19
N PHE A 361 -10.62 6.82 -0.11
CA PHE A 361 -12.07 7.00 0.01
C PHE A 361 -12.65 6.28 1.25
N ALA A 362 -11.79 5.75 2.12
CA ALA A 362 -12.26 4.88 3.21
C ALA A 362 -12.70 5.63 4.47
N TYR A 363 -12.20 6.86 4.70
CA TYR A 363 -12.37 7.55 5.98
C TYR A 363 -13.60 8.49 6.01
N TYR A 364 -13.72 9.35 5.01
CA TYR A 364 -14.75 10.40 4.95
C TYR A 364 -16.08 9.91 4.35
N GLU A 365 -17.15 10.62 4.65
CA GLU A 365 -18.45 10.39 4.03
C GLU A 365 -18.49 10.90 2.58
N GLU A 366 -19.49 10.48 1.81
CA GLU A 366 -19.60 10.78 0.37
C GLU A 366 -19.54 12.29 0.08
N SER A 367 -20.26 13.11 0.85
CA SER A 367 -20.30 14.57 0.68
C SER A 367 -18.93 15.22 0.94
N GLU A 368 -18.20 14.76 1.95
CA GLU A 368 -16.87 15.26 2.26
C GLU A 368 -15.86 14.84 1.18
N LEU A 369 -15.98 13.62 0.64
CA LEU A 369 -15.13 13.14 -0.47
C LEU A 369 -15.35 13.97 -1.74
N VAL A 370 -16.58 14.31 -2.06
CA VAL A 370 -16.93 15.20 -3.19
C VAL A 370 -16.31 16.59 -2.99
N GLU A 371 -16.45 17.15 -1.80
CA GLU A 371 -15.87 18.47 -1.47
C GLU A 371 -14.33 18.42 -1.51
N GLY A 372 -13.71 17.39 -0.91
CA GLY A 372 -12.26 17.19 -0.96
C GLY A 372 -11.73 17.06 -2.39
N ALA A 373 -12.45 16.31 -3.26
CA ALA A 373 -12.11 16.20 -4.67
C ALA A 373 -12.16 17.56 -5.40
N LYS A 374 -13.19 18.38 -5.14
CA LYS A 374 -13.31 19.72 -5.73
C LYS A 374 -12.15 20.63 -5.32
N ARG A 375 -11.87 20.72 -4.01
CA ARG A 375 -10.76 21.51 -3.48
C ARG A 375 -9.41 21.08 -4.08
N LEU A 376 -9.16 19.79 -4.10
CA LEU A 376 -7.92 19.22 -4.65
C LEU A 376 -7.80 19.49 -6.15
N SER A 377 -8.87 19.30 -6.91
CA SER A 377 -8.90 19.54 -8.35
C SER A 377 -8.61 21.00 -8.69
N ALA A 378 -9.14 21.95 -7.91
CA ALA A 378 -8.86 23.37 -8.08
C ALA A 378 -7.36 23.68 -7.90
N VAL A 379 -6.71 23.10 -6.87
CA VAL A 379 -5.28 23.24 -6.61
C VAL A 379 -4.43 22.65 -7.75
N ILE A 380 -4.75 21.43 -8.18
CA ILE A 380 -4.02 20.75 -9.26
C ILE A 380 -4.13 21.55 -10.56
N ASN A 381 -5.34 21.91 -10.97
CA ASN A 381 -5.61 22.65 -12.21
C ASN A 381 -4.95 24.03 -12.21
N GLY A 382 -4.97 24.73 -11.07
CA GLY A 382 -4.28 26.01 -10.88
C GLY A 382 -2.78 25.90 -11.08
N ASN A 383 -2.17 24.88 -10.53
CA ASN A 383 -0.73 24.61 -10.68
C ASN A 383 -0.34 24.28 -12.13
N ILE A 384 -1.12 23.41 -12.80
CA ILE A 384 -0.88 23.03 -14.21
C ILE A 384 -0.94 24.29 -15.11
N LYS A 385 -1.94 25.16 -14.91
CA LYS A 385 -2.03 26.43 -15.68
C LYS A 385 -0.83 27.34 -15.46
N THR A 386 -0.35 27.45 -14.22
CA THR A 386 0.81 28.27 -13.86
C THR A 386 2.09 27.78 -14.53
N ILE A 387 2.32 26.45 -14.51
CA ILE A 387 3.48 25.84 -15.18
C ILE A 387 3.41 26.06 -16.70
N SER A 388 2.25 25.88 -17.31
CA SER A 388 2.04 26.08 -18.75
C SER A 388 2.30 27.53 -19.16
N ALA A 389 1.86 28.52 -18.37
CA ALA A 389 2.10 29.94 -18.61
C ALA A 389 3.59 30.30 -18.51
N ASN A 390 4.32 29.75 -17.53
CA ASN A 390 5.74 30.00 -17.37
C ASN A 390 6.57 29.42 -18.53
N ASN A 391 6.26 28.21 -18.97
CA ASN A 391 6.94 27.58 -20.12
C ASN A 391 6.67 28.34 -21.43
N GLY A 392 5.46 28.90 -21.60
CA GLY A 392 5.13 29.78 -22.73
C GLY A 392 5.94 31.09 -22.76
N ASN A 393 6.17 31.67 -21.58
CA ASN A 393 6.97 32.88 -21.44
C ASN A 393 8.47 32.64 -21.67
N GLU A 394 9.03 31.52 -21.25
CA GLU A 394 10.43 31.15 -21.49
C GLU A 394 10.70 30.89 -22.97
N ASN A 395 9.80 30.17 -23.65
CA ASN A 395 9.89 29.95 -25.08
C ASN A 395 9.79 31.26 -25.92
N GLN A 396 8.96 32.21 -25.47
CA GLN A 396 8.91 33.53 -26.10
C GLN A 396 10.16 34.35 -25.87
N LYS A 397 10.80 34.26 -24.69
CA LYS A 397 12.09 34.94 -24.41
C LYS A 397 13.22 34.32 -25.22
N THR A 398 13.28 33.01 -25.34
CA THR A 398 14.32 32.30 -26.13
C THR A 398 14.16 32.61 -27.62
N ASN A 399 12.94 32.63 -28.16
CA ASN A 399 12.67 33.02 -29.54
C ASN A 399 12.95 34.51 -29.80
N ARG A 400 12.76 35.42 -28.83
CA ARG A 400 13.12 36.82 -28.94
C ARG A 400 14.65 37.04 -28.86
N CYS A 401 15.39 36.23 -28.11
CA CYS A 401 16.87 36.25 -28.12
C CYS A 401 17.42 35.68 -29.42
N ALA A 402 16.85 34.61 -29.96
CA ALA A 402 17.25 34.07 -31.26
C ALA A 402 16.95 35.01 -32.42
N ALA A 403 15.83 35.75 -32.39
CA ALA A 403 15.44 36.73 -33.39
C ALA A 403 16.27 38.05 -33.31
N LYS A 404 16.92 38.35 -32.17
CA LYS A 404 17.84 39.50 -32.04
C LYS A 404 19.29 39.18 -32.41
N GLY A 405 19.65 37.91 -32.56
CA GLY A 405 20.99 37.44 -32.96
C GLY A 405 21.26 37.42 -34.47
N THR A 406 20.27 37.77 -35.32
CA THR A 406 20.39 37.79 -36.79
C THR A 406 20.26 39.18 -37.37
N ARG A 407 20.92 40.20 -36.80
CA ARG A 407 21.17 41.49 -37.45
C ARG A 407 22.54 42.01 -37.09
N THR A 408 23.30 42.25 -38.13
CA THR A 408 24.64 42.82 -38.26
C THR A 408 25.77 41.80 -38.25
N ASP A 409 26.25 41.52 -39.47
CA ASP A 409 27.58 41.97 -39.87
C ASP A 409 27.68 41.85 -41.40
N ASP A 410 27.51 43.01 -42.04
CA ASP A 410 27.99 43.30 -43.40
C ASP A 410 29.48 43.60 -43.38
N ILE A 411 30.22 42.84 -44.15
CA ILE A 411 31.35 43.22 -45.02
C ILE A 411 32.38 44.27 -44.50
N GLN A 412 33.61 43.81 -44.32
CA GLN A 412 34.79 44.52 -44.88
C GLN A 412 35.92 43.53 -45.24
N ILE A 413 36.08 43.34 -46.55
CA ILE A 413 37.28 42.77 -47.19
C ILE A 413 38.35 43.83 -47.16
N LEU A 414 39.54 43.55 -46.64
CA LEU A 414 40.78 44.19 -47.01
C LEU A 414 41.90 43.15 -47.08
N ARG A 415 42.47 43.10 -48.28
CA ARG A 415 43.72 42.42 -48.68
C ARG A 415 44.93 43.11 -48.08
N SER A 416 45.95 42.33 -47.67
CA SER A 416 47.36 42.53 -47.99
C SER A 416 48.19 41.37 -47.47
N ASP A 417 48.67 40.62 -48.29
CA ASP A 417 50.01 40.30 -48.83
C ASP A 417 51.16 40.16 -47.80
N ARG A 418 51.78 38.97 -47.99
CA ARG A 418 53.23 38.69 -47.99
C ARG A 418 54.03 38.39 -46.72
N ALA A 419 54.54 37.21 -46.85
CA ALA A 419 55.97 36.86 -46.66
C ALA A 419 56.44 36.64 -45.21
N GLY A 420 56.90 35.48 -44.93
CA GLY A 420 58.27 35.11 -44.92
C GLY A 420 58.71 34.31 -43.75
N ASN A 421 59.15 33.13 -44.08
CA ASN A 421 60.38 32.45 -43.63
C ASN A 421 60.70 32.18 -42.16
N HIS A 422 60.95 30.91 -41.99
CA HIS A 422 62.07 30.23 -41.33
C HIS A 422 62.09 29.95 -39.82
N SER A 423 62.20 28.64 -39.61
CA SER A 423 63.14 27.93 -38.74
C SER A 423 62.99 28.04 -37.19
N GLY A 424 62.87 26.87 -36.63
CA GLY A 424 63.18 26.57 -35.27
C GLY A 424 62.48 25.29 -34.87
#